data_e296f46823c18795b95b2dd65c36b693
#
_entry.id   e296f46823c18795b95b2dd65c36b693
#
_cell.length_a   1.000
_cell.length_b   1.000
_cell.length_c   1.000
_cell.angle_alpha   90.00
_cell.angle_beta   90.00
_cell.angle_gamma   90.00
#
_symmetry.space_group_name_H-M   'P 1'
#
loop_
_entity.id
_entity.type
_entity.pdbx_description
1 polymer ?
#
loop_
_entity_poly.entity_id
_entity_poly.type
_entity_poly.pdbx_seq_one_letter_code
_entity_poly.pdbx_strand_id
1 'polypeptide(L)'
;MIFLADQGYRVIAHDRRGHGRSSQPWDGNDMDHYADDLATVIETLNLKNAVLVGFSTGGGEVARYIGRHGTSRVAKAVLVSAVPPIMVKSDKNPNGVPKEVFDGIRAAQLANRSQLYKDIPAGPFYGFNRPGAKVSQGLIDNWWFQGMQGGHKNTYDSIKAFPKPTSPRT
;
A
#
# COMPACT_ATOMS: atom_id res chain seq x y z
N MET A 1 -9.14 0.41 -13.50
CA MET A 1 -8.25 0.31 -14.68
C MET A 1 -9.01 0.53 -15.98
N ILE A 2 -10.14 -0.17 -16.24
CA ILE A 2 -10.93 -0.03 -17.48
C ILE A 2 -11.26 1.44 -17.78
N PHE A 3 -11.79 2.17 -16.82
CA PHE A 3 -12.11 3.60 -16.98
C PHE A 3 -10.95 4.44 -17.55
N LEU A 4 -9.73 4.23 -17.06
CA LEU A 4 -8.55 4.97 -17.56
C LEU A 4 -8.12 4.47 -18.94
N ALA A 5 -8.23 3.16 -19.21
CA ALA A 5 -7.93 2.60 -20.50
C ALA A 5 -8.88 3.14 -21.59
N ASP A 6 -10.17 3.29 -21.27
CA ASP A 6 -11.17 3.88 -22.16
C ASP A 6 -10.90 5.36 -22.46
N GLN A 7 -10.13 6.05 -21.61
CA GLN A 7 -9.63 7.40 -21.86
C GLN A 7 -8.32 7.46 -22.65
N GLY A 8 -7.86 6.34 -23.19
CA GLY A 8 -6.66 6.25 -24.03
C GLY A 8 -5.34 6.09 -23.27
N TYR A 9 -5.36 5.85 -21.97
CA TYR A 9 -4.14 5.61 -21.20
C TYR A 9 -3.69 4.15 -21.29
N ARG A 10 -2.38 3.92 -21.41
CA ARG A 10 -1.79 2.62 -21.11
C ARG A 10 -1.76 2.46 -19.59
N VAL A 11 -2.59 1.57 -19.05
CA VAL A 11 -2.73 1.36 -17.60
C VAL A 11 -2.02 0.08 -17.19
N ILE A 12 -1.13 0.19 -16.21
CA ILE A 12 -0.34 -0.92 -15.68
C ILE A 12 -0.60 -1.00 -14.17
N ALA A 13 -0.92 -2.19 -13.68
CA ALA A 13 -0.95 -2.52 -12.28
C ALA A 13 -0.20 -3.83 -12.07
N HIS A 14 0.66 -3.86 -11.07
CA HIS A 14 1.38 -5.04 -10.65
C HIS A 14 0.99 -5.44 -9.23
N ASP A 15 1.08 -6.71 -8.94
CA ASP A 15 1.03 -7.17 -7.56
C ASP A 15 2.39 -6.89 -6.91
N ARG A 16 2.40 -6.21 -5.76
CA ARG A 16 3.62 -5.97 -5.00
C ARG A 16 4.22 -7.29 -4.54
N ARG A 17 5.57 -7.35 -4.38
CA ARG A 17 6.19 -8.52 -3.73
C ARG A 17 5.44 -8.90 -2.46
N GLY A 18 5.32 -10.19 -2.19
CA GLY A 18 4.59 -10.71 -1.05
C GLY A 18 3.07 -10.66 -1.18
N HIS A 19 2.52 -10.21 -2.32
CA HIS A 19 1.08 -10.09 -2.55
C HIS A 19 0.67 -10.71 -3.88
N GLY A 20 -0.57 -11.18 -3.93
CA GLY A 20 -1.21 -11.68 -5.15
C GLY A 20 -0.38 -12.75 -5.87
N ARG A 21 -0.10 -12.50 -7.16
CA ARG A 21 0.61 -13.43 -8.05
C ARG A 21 2.13 -13.18 -8.11
N SER A 22 2.61 -12.12 -7.45
CA SER A 22 4.05 -11.86 -7.37
C SER A 22 4.73 -12.81 -6.39
N SER A 23 6.05 -12.92 -6.50
CA SER A 23 6.86 -13.73 -5.59
C SER A 23 6.66 -13.31 -4.13
N GLN A 24 6.74 -14.28 -3.24
CA GLN A 24 6.57 -14.08 -1.81
C GLN A 24 7.90 -14.32 -1.06
N PRO A 25 8.87 -13.41 -1.20
CA PRO A 25 10.18 -13.54 -0.57
C PRO A 25 10.07 -13.45 0.95
N TRP A 26 10.94 -14.16 1.64
CA TRP A 26 10.96 -14.12 3.10
C TRP A 26 11.31 -12.74 3.67
N ASP A 27 12.19 -12.00 3.00
CA ASP A 27 12.69 -10.68 3.40
C ASP A 27 12.38 -9.60 2.36
N GLY A 28 12.72 -8.34 2.66
CA GLY A 28 12.53 -7.22 1.75
C GLY A 28 11.08 -6.73 1.66
N ASN A 29 10.30 -6.91 2.72
CA ASN A 29 8.92 -6.42 2.79
C ASN A 29 8.89 -5.02 3.42
N ASP A 30 9.55 -4.07 2.78
CA ASP A 30 9.69 -2.68 3.21
C ASP A 30 9.66 -1.69 2.03
N MET A 31 9.59 -0.40 2.34
CA MET A 31 9.42 0.64 1.33
C MET A 31 10.61 0.77 0.38
N ASP A 32 11.82 0.41 0.80
CA ASP A 32 13.00 0.48 -0.07
C ASP A 32 12.90 -0.55 -1.18
N HIS A 33 12.62 -1.78 -0.83
CA HIS A 33 12.44 -2.86 -1.79
C HIS A 33 11.21 -2.68 -2.67
N TYR A 34 10.10 -2.13 -2.13
CA TYR A 34 8.92 -1.81 -2.95
C TYR A 34 9.23 -0.74 -4.00
N ALA A 35 10.00 0.29 -3.63
CA ALA A 35 10.44 1.32 -4.57
C ALA A 35 11.40 0.78 -5.64
N ASP A 36 12.30 -0.12 -5.27
CA ASP A 36 13.24 -0.77 -6.19
C ASP A 36 12.52 -1.72 -7.16
N ASP A 37 11.48 -2.43 -6.69
CA ASP A 37 10.61 -3.23 -7.57
C ASP A 37 9.84 -2.35 -8.56
N LEU A 38 9.29 -1.23 -8.11
CA LEU A 38 8.63 -0.27 -8.99
C LEU A 38 9.59 0.28 -10.03
N ALA A 39 10.85 0.58 -9.66
CA ALA A 39 11.89 0.98 -10.60
C ALA A 39 12.12 -0.10 -11.65
N THR A 40 12.24 -1.35 -11.23
CA THR A 40 12.41 -2.50 -12.14
C THR A 40 11.25 -2.62 -13.13
N VAL A 41 10.00 -2.45 -12.68
CA VAL A 41 8.82 -2.46 -13.56
C VAL A 41 8.89 -1.32 -14.60
N ILE A 42 9.21 -0.11 -14.14
CA ILE A 42 9.31 1.09 -15.00
C ILE A 42 10.40 0.92 -16.04
N GLU A 43 11.55 0.39 -15.66
CA GLU A 43 12.70 0.16 -16.56
C GLU A 43 12.43 -0.97 -17.55
N THR A 44 11.98 -2.13 -17.06
CA THR A 44 11.69 -3.31 -17.90
C THR A 44 10.66 -3.02 -18.98
N LEU A 45 9.63 -2.24 -18.64
CA LEU A 45 8.59 -1.83 -19.58
C LEU A 45 8.96 -0.57 -20.38
N ASN A 46 10.15 0.00 -20.14
CA ASN A 46 10.66 1.24 -20.73
C ASN A 46 9.63 2.39 -20.65
N LEU A 47 9.02 2.55 -19.49
CA LEU A 47 8.03 3.60 -19.28
C LEU A 47 8.71 4.97 -19.20
N LYS A 48 8.12 5.94 -19.86
CA LYS A 48 8.54 7.36 -19.86
C LYS A 48 7.31 8.22 -19.61
N ASN A 49 7.51 9.35 -18.92
CA ASN A 49 6.44 10.26 -18.56
C ASN A 49 5.28 9.55 -17.81
N ALA A 50 5.61 8.62 -16.93
CA ALA A 50 4.64 7.84 -16.19
C ALA A 50 3.86 8.71 -15.19
N VAL A 51 2.57 8.46 -15.05
CA VAL A 51 1.77 8.94 -13.93
C VAL A 51 1.74 7.83 -12.90
N LEU A 52 2.42 8.03 -11.78
CA LEU A 52 2.44 7.06 -10.68
C LEU A 52 1.25 7.33 -9.76
N VAL A 53 0.43 6.31 -9.53
CA VAL A 53 -0.75 6.40 -8.65
C VAL A 53 -0.57 5.43 -7.49
N GLY A 54 -0.47 5.96 -6.27
CA GLY A 54 -0.30 5.15 -5.07
C GLY A 54 -1.43 5.37 -4.06
N PHE A 55 -2.12 4.30 -3.70
CA PHE A 55 -3.12 4.29 -2.63
C PHE A 55 -2.52 3.73 -1.34
N SER A 56 -2.76 4.39 -0.20
CA SER A 56 -2.29 3.96 1.13
C SER A 56 -0.79 3.63 1.12
N THR A 57 -0.41 2.39 1.38
CA THR A 57 0.97 1.89 1.30
C THR A 57 1.60 2.12 -0.07
N GLY A 58 0.83 2.03 -1.16
CA GLY A 58 1.30 2.33 -2.51
C GLY A 58 1.72 3.80 -2.68
N GLY A 59 1.10 4.71 -1.94
CA GLY A 59 1.58 6.10 -1.88
C GLY A 59 2.94 6.23 -1.21
N GLY A 60 3.23 5.40 -0.20
CA GLY A 60 4.55 5.27 0.41
C GLY A 60 5.61 4.78 -0.59
N GLU A 61 5.26 3.77 -1.37
CA GLU A 61 6.09 3.22 -2.44
C GLU A 61 6.42 4.28 -3.51
N VAL A 62 5.41 5.02 -4.00
CA VAL A 62 5.59 6.11 -4.98
C VAL A 62 6.50 7.21 -4.42
N ALA A 63 6.26 7.67 -3.19
CA ALA A 63 7.08 8.68 -2.55
C ALA A 63 8.53 8.21 -2.37
N ARG A 64 8.71 6.94 -1.96
CA ARG A 64 10.04 6.34 -1.78
C ARG A 64 10.76 6.14 -3.12
N TYR A 65 10.03 5.72 -4.16
CA TYR A 65 10.58 5.64 -5.51
C TYR A 65 11.15 6.99 -5.97
N ILE A 66 10.38 8.07 -5.85
CA ILE A 66 10.85 9.41 -6.24
C ILE A 66 12.10 9.81 -5.45
N GLY A 67 12.11 9.53 -4.15
CA GLY A 67 13.25 9.84 -3.29
C GLY A 67 14.51 9.05 -3.60
N ARG A 68 14.41 7.82 -4.12
CA ARG A 68 15.55 6.92 -4.40
C ARG A 68 16.00 6.96 -5.86
N HIS A 69 15.03 7.02 -6.78
CA HIS A 69 15.27 6.87 -8.23
C HIS A 69 15.05 8.17 -9.02
N GLY A 70 14.55 9.22 -8.34
CA GLY A 70 14.31 10.52 -8.98
C GLY A 70 13.06 10.54 -9.85
N THR A 71 12.93 11.57 -10.68
CA THR A 71 11.73 11.86 -11.46
C THR A 71 11.93 11.75 -12.97
N SER A 72 13.09 11.32 -13.46
CA SER A 72 13.43 11.33 -14.90
C SER A 72 12.42 10.56 -15.79
N ARG A 73 11.69 9.60 -15.22
CA ARG A 73 10.66 8.79 -15.90
C ARG A 73 9.24 9.12 -15.47
N VAL A 74 9.05 10.12 -14.57
CA VAL A 74 7.78 10.44 -13.94
C VAL A 74 7.26 11.79 -14.39
N ALA A 75 6.06 11.83 -14.95
CA ALA A 75 5.37 13.08 -15.26
C ALA A 75 4.60 13.62 -14.08
N LYS A 76 3.93 12.73 -13.33
CA LYS A 76 3.07 13.11 -12.19
C LYS A 76 3.05 11.99 -11.14
N ALA A 77 2.83 12.37 -9.88
CA ALA A 77 2.52 11.45 -8.79
C ALA A 77 1.15 11.79 -8.20
N VAL A 78 0.31 10.78 -8.03
CA VAL A 78 -1.01 10.90 -7.40
C VAL A 78 -1.01 10.05 -6.15
N LEU A 79 -1.22 10.66 -5.00
CA LEU A 79 -1.23 10.00 -3.70
C LEU A 79 -2.65 10.02 -3.15
N VAL A 80 -3.24 8.83 -2.98
CA VAL A 80 -4.61 8.64 -2.50
C VAL A 80 -4.58 8.06 -1.10
N SER A 81 -5.05 8.78 -0.10
CA SER A 81 -5.03 8.36 1.32
C SER A 81 -3.70 7.71 1.73
N ALA A 82 -2.61 8.33 1.31
CA ALA A 82 -1.28 7.76 1.33
C ALA A 82 -0.63 7.81 2.73
N VAL A 83 0.33 6.91 2.99
CA VAL A 83 1.05 6.85 4.26
C VAL A 83 2.15 7.92 4.47
N PRO A 84 2.75 8.56 3.42
CA PRO A 84 3.78 9.58 3.64
C PRO A 84 3.26 10.86 4.33
N PRO A 85 4.18 11.61 4.98
CA PRO A 85 5.61 11.29 5.11
C PRO A 85 5.91 10.29 6.21
N ILE A 86 5.07 10.17 7.22
CA ILE A 86 5.17 9.23 8.34
C ILE A 86 3.81 9.14 9.04
N MET A 87 3.33 7.93 9.28
CA MET A 87 2.04 7.73 9.97
C MET A 87 2.18 7.68 11.49
N VAL A 88 3.29 7.17 12.00
CA VAL A 88 3.45 6.97 13.43
C VAL A 88 3.61 8.31 14.17
N LYS A 89 3.01 8.38 15.36
CA LYS A 89 3.19 9.50 16.27
C LYS A 89 4.65 9.58 16.72
N SER A 90 5.24 10.76 16.60
CA SER A 90 6.61 11.08 16.98
C SER A 90 6.76 12.59 17.18
N ASP A 91 7.93 13.06 17.63
CA ASP A 91 8.23 14.50 17.72
C ASP A 91 8.06 15.20 16.35
N LYS A 92 8.35 14.50 15.26
CA LYS A 92 8.16 15.01 13.89
C LYS A 92 6.73 14.89 13.36
N ASN A 93 5.88 14.11 14.03
CA ASN A 93 4.47 13.93 13.71
C ASN A 93 3.64 13.76 15.00
N PRO A 94 3.42 14.83 15.76
CA PRO A 94 2.74 14.76 17.05
C PRO A 94 1.27 14.31 16.94
N ASN A 95 0.65 14.52 15.77
CA ASN A 95 -0.73 14.11 15.47
C ASN A 95 -0.82 12.74 14.79
N GLY A 96 0.28 12.02 14.71
CA GLY A 96 0.35 10.69 14.10
C GLY A 96 -0.39 9.62 14.88
N VAL A 97 -0.55 8.47 14.26
CA VAL A 97 -1.18 7.28 14.86
C VAL A 97 -0.22 6.67 15.91
N PRO A 98 -0.69 6.38 17.13
CA PRO A 98 0.12 5.71 18.13
C PRO A 98 0.69 4.38 17.63
N LYS A 99 1.93 4.07 18.01
CA LYS A 99 2.61 2.83 17.57
C LYS A 99 1.83 1.57 17.97
N GLU A 100 1.16 1.62 19.11
CA GLU A 100 0.36 0.53 19.67
C GLU A 100 -0.77 0.10 18.75
N VAL A 101 -1.29 0.99 17.91
CA VAL A 101 -2.30 0.66 16.88
C VAL A 101 -1.71 -0.30 15.85
N PHE A 102 -0.50 -0.05 15.38
CA PHE A 102 0.18 -0.94 14.42
C PHE A 102 0.56 -2.28 15.07
N ASP A 103 1.00 -2.25 16.31
CA ASP A 103 1.30 -3.47 17.07
C ASP A 103 0.03 -4.30 17.30
N GLY A 104 -1.11 -3.65 17.56
CA GLY A 104 -2.44 -4.29 17.67
C GLY A 104 -2.88 -4.96 16.37
N ILE A 105 -2.70 -4.30 15.22
CA ILE A 105 -3.01 -4.88 13.90
C ILE A 105 -2.14 -6.12 13.66
N ARG A 106 -0.86 -6.08 14.00
CA ARG A 106 0.05 -7.23 13.88
C ARG A 106 -0.35 -8.39 14.79
N ALA A 107 -0.74 -8.09 16.03
CA ALA A 107 -1.24 -9.09 16.96
C ALA A 107 -2.54 -9.73 16.47
N ALA A 108 -3.48 -8.95 15.96
CA ALA A 108 -4.72 -9.45 15.37
C ALA A 108 -4.46 -10.33 14.13
N GLN A 109 -3.48 -9.96 13.31
CA GLN A 109 -3.09 -10.79 12.16
C GLN A 109 -2.52 -12.15 12.58
N LEU A 110 -1.75 -12.21 13.66
CA LEU A 110 -1.24 -13.49 14.18
C LEU A 110 -2.34 -14.32 14.81
N ALA A 111 -3.29 -13.69 15.49
CA ALA A 111 -4.40 -14.37 16.14
C ALA A 111 -5.40 -14.95 15.13
N ASN A 112 -5.87 -14.14 14.18
CA ASN A 112 -6.79 -14.57 13.13
C ASN A 112 -6.75 -13.62 11.92
N ARG A 113 -5.82 -13.85 11.00
CA ARG A 113 -5.67 -13.04 9.78
C ARG A 113 -6.95 -12.97 8.95
N SER A 114 -7.67 -14.09 8.83
CA SER A 114 -8.87 -14.15 8.02
C SER A 114 -9.97 -13.24 8.55
N GLN A 115 -10.19 -13.25 9.87
CA GLN A 115 -11.17 -12.36 10.50
C GLN A 115 -10.73 -10.89 10.41
N LEU A 116 -9.47 -10.59 10.72
CA LEU A 116 -8.93 -9.22 10.60
C LEU A 116 -9.20 -8.64 9.21
N TYR A 117 -8.98 -9.42 8.15
CA TYR A 117 -9.17 -8.97 6.77
C TYR A 117 -10.63 -8.84 6.35
N LYS A 118 -11.58 -9.37 7.13
CA LYS A 118 -13.01 -9.07 7.00
C LYS A 118 -13.41 -7.83 7.79
N ASP A 119 -12.84 -7.65 8.97
CA ASP A 119 -13.18 -6.56 9.88
C ASP A 119 -12.71 -5.19 9.33
N ILE A 120 -11.53 -5.13 8.71
CA ILE A 120 -10.98 -3.89 8.14
C ILE A 120 -11.95 -3.28 7.12
N PRO A 121 -12.37 -3.97 6.05
CA PRO A 121 -13.28 -3.40 5.07
C PRO A 121 -14.71 -3.22 5.60
N ALA A 122 -15.15 -4.02 6.56
CA ALA A 122 -16.46 -3.86 7.20
C ALA A 122 -16.54 -2.61 8.10
N GLY A 123 -15.40 -2.10 8.55
CA GLY A 123 -15.27 -0.96 9.43
C GLY A 123 -15.08 0.37 8.69
N PRO A 124 -14.19 1.24 9.23
CA PRO A 124 -14.02 2.61 8.72
C PRO A 124 -13.31 2.68 7.36
N PHE A 125 -12.69 1.61 6.87
CA PHE A 125 -11.91 1.62 5.64
C PHE A 125 -12.75 2.06 4.42
N TYR A 126 -13.96 1.51 4.26
CA TYR A 126 -14.95 1.96 3.29
C TYR A 126 -16.02 2.87 3.93
N GLY A 127 -15.93 3.14 5.21
CA GLY A 127 -16.94 3.90 5.95
C GLY A 127 -18.24 3.13 6.20
N PHE A 128 -18.21 1.80 6.13
CA PHE A 128 -19.39 0.96 6.36
C PHE A 128 -19.89 0.96 7.81
N ASN A 129 -19.09 1.43 8.75
CA ASN A 129 -19.46 1.66 10.14
C ASN A 129 -20.21 2.99 10.37
N ARG A 130 -20.43 3.80 9.35
CA ARG A 130 -21.14 5.09 9.49
C ARG A 130 -22.66 4.89 9.49
N PRO A 131 -23.43 5.68 10.25
CA PRO A 131 -24.88 5.65 10.17
C PRO A 131 -25.39 5.84 8.74
N GLY A 132 -26.32 4.98 8.30
CA GLY A 132 -26.87 5.02 6.95
C GLY A 132 -25.96 4.51 5.83
N ALA A 133 -24.80 3.97 6.14
CA ALA A 133 -23.92 3.41 5.13
C ALA A 133 -24.57 2.25 4.38
N LYS A 134 -24.45 2.25 3.06
CA LYS A 134 -24.84 1.10 2.22
C LYS A 134 -23.73 0.08 2.20
N VAL A 135 -23.78 -0.87 3.11
CA VAL A 135 -22.78 -1.93 3.22
C VAL A 135 -22.84 -2.85 1.99
N SER A 136 -21.71 -3.14 1.40
CA SER A 136 -21.57 -4.09 0.31
C SER A 136 -20.75 -5.31 0.76
N GLN A 137 -21.42 -6.44 0.96
CA GLN A 137 -20.76 -7.69 1.31
C GLN A 137 -19.78 -8.13 0.21
N GLY A 138 -20.13 -7.92 -1.06
CA GLY A 138 -19.26 -8.24 -2.18
C GLY A 138 -17.93 -7.44 -2.17
N LEU A 139 -17.94 -6.18 -1.72
CA LEU A 139 -16.70 -5.41 -1.54
C LEU A 139 -15.86 -5.94 -0.38
N ILE A 140 -16.50 -6.31 0.74
CA ILE A 140 -15.82 -6.90 1.90
C ILE A 140 -15.16 -8.23 1.51
N ASP A 141 -15.89 -9.10 0.82
CA ASP A 141 -15.40 -10.41 0.41
C ASP A 141 -14.29 -10.31 -0.63
N ASN A 142 -14.40 -9.38 -1.58
CA ASN A 142 -13.35 -9.14 -2.57
C ASN A 142 -12.07 -8.61 -1.91
N TRP A 143 -12.17 -7.68 -0.96
CA TRP A 143 -11.03 -7.16 -0.22
C TRP A 143 -10.35 -8.27 0.60
N TRP A 144 -11.16 -9.06 1.31
CA TRP A 144 -10.69 -10.22 2.06
C TRP A 144 -9.96 -11.21 1.15
N PHE A 145 -10.57 -11.58 0.01
CA PHE A 145 -9.98 -12.52 -0.93
C PHE A 145 -8.62 -12.05 -1.45
N GLN A 146 -8.51 -10.78 -1.85
CA GLN A 146 -7.24 -10.21 -2.29
C GLN A 146 -6.20 -10.18 -1.17
N GLY A 147 -6.58 -9.80 0.04
CA GLY A 147 -5.69 -9.79 1.19
C GLY A 147 -5.17 -11.18 1.54
N MET A 148 -6.01 -12.22 1.42
CA MET A 148 -5.63 -13.60 1.70
C MET A 148 -4.64 -14.20 0.70
N GLN A 149 -4.52 -13.62 -0.50
CA GLN A 149 -3.51 -14.02 -1.49
C GLN A 149 -2.09 -13.56 -1.11
N GLY A 150 -1.95 -12.61 -0.21
CA GLY A 150 -0.64 -12.20 0.31
C GLY A 150 -0.02 -13.24 1.22
N GLY A 151 1.30 -13.40 1.18
CA GLY A 151 2.03 -14.23 2.14
C GLY A 151 1.84 -13.73 3.56
N HIS A 152 1.64 -14.66 4.53
CA HIS A 152 1.37 -14.26 5.91
C HIS A 152 2.52 -13.42 6.51
N LYS A 153 3.76 -13.88 6.34
CA LYS A 153 4.93 -13.12 6.79
C LYS A 153 5.08 -11.79 6.04
N ASN A 154 4.86 -11.79 4.74
CA ASN A 154 5.00 -10.59 3.91
C ASN A 154 4.03 -9.48 4.36
N THR A 155 2.76 -9.82 4.53
CA THR A 155 1.75 -8.87 5.01
C THR A 155 1.99 -8.44 6.46
N TYR A 156 2.45 -9.36 7.33
CA TYR A 156 2.83 -9.04 8.70
C TYR A 156 4.03 -8.09 8.79
N ASP A 157 5.06 -8.29 7.98
CA ASP A 157 6.23 -7.42 7.95
C ASP A 157 5.94 -6.07 7.29
N SER A 158 5.05 -6.03 6.28
CA SER A 158 4.67 -4.78 5.62
C SER A 158 4.05 -3.77 6.59
N ILE A 159 3.36 -4.24 7.64
CA ILE A 159 2.81 -3.35 8.67
C ILE A 159 3.91 -2.58 9.41
N LYS A 160 5.11 -3.17 9.56
CA LYS A 160 6.28 -2.47 10.13
C LYS A 160 6.81 -1.34 9.24
N ALA A 161 6.48 -1.35 7.96
CA ALA A 161 6.91 -0.31 7.04
C ALA A 161 6.12 1.00 7.22
N PHE A 162 4.86 0.93 7.70
CA PHE A 162 4.00 2.11 7.87
C PHE A 162 4.53 3.17 8.84
N PRO A 163 5.10 2.81 10.00
CA PRO A 163 5.65 3.78 10.92
C PRO A 163 7.02 4.35 10.51
N LYS A 164 7.68 3.80 9.49
CA LYS A 164 8.98 4.30 9.06
C LYS A 164 8.85 5.50 8.12
N PRO A 165 9.77 6.48 8.17
CA PRO A 165 9.80 7.57 7.20
C PRO A 165 9.91 7.04 5.77
N THR A 166 9.10 7.59 4.87
CA THR A 166 9.12 7.25 3.44
C THR A 166 9.95 8.24 2.61
N SER A 167 10.37 9.36 3.22
CA SER A 167 11.27 10.32 2.59
C SER A 167 12.73 9.87 2.63
N PRO A 168 13.57 10.33 1.69
CA PRO A 168 15.02 10.10 1.75
C PRO A 168 15.57 10.62 3.07
N ARG A 169 16.56 9.95 3.62
CA ARG A 169 17.41 10.56 4.64
C ARG A 169 18.18 11.69 3.94
N THR A 170 17.93 12.90 4.36
CA THR A 170 18.84 14.01 4.05
C THR A 170 20.15 13.79 4.75
#